data_ea40c18e46596fb0f122185a9341a7d0
#
_entry.id   ea40c18e46596fb0f122185a9341a7d0
#
_cell.length_a   1.000
_cell.length_b   1.000
_cell.length_c   1.000
_cell.angle_alpha   90.00
_cell.angle_beta   90.00
_cell.angle_gamma   90.00
#
_symmetry.space_group_name_H-M   'P 1'
#
loop_
_entity.id
_entity.type
_entity.pdbx_description
1 polymer ?
#
loop_
_entity_poly.entity_id
_entity_poly.type
_entity_poly.pdbx_seq_one_letter_code
_entity_poly.pdbx_strand_id
1 'polypeptide(L)'
;VKWDYLGEDMAAFDVTFTVYGEPASKANSRKMVMIKGRPALIKSQKARDYVSFFEAQCPTLKVPTTDDVIVEMMIYYASRRPDLDESLILDCMQNRIYKNDRQVKQKFIYWGLDKENPRSIIRVRSCNIKNIPQYLLSEDVTVDDITYR
;
A
#
# COMPACT_ATOMS: atom_id res chain seq x y z
N VAL A 1 8.15 -10.53 15.44
CA VAL A 1 7.53 -9.54 16.09
C VAL A 1 6.97 -9.81 17.44
N LYS A 2 6.98 -9.58 18.02
CA LYS A 2 6.44 -9.87 19.03
C LYS A 2 5.73 -9.09 19.65
N TRP A 3 5.17 -9.18 20.05
CA TRP A 3 4.59 -8.57 20.46
C TRP A 3 4.30 -8.63 21.63
N ASP A 4 4.19 -8.33 22.24
CA ASP A 4 3.92 -8.52 23.22
C ASP A 4 3.15 -8.12 23.82
N TYR A 5 2.68 -7.86 24.18
CA TYR A 5 1.98 -7.77 24.60
C TYR A 5 1.37 -7.51 25.33
N LEU A 6 1.11 -7.06 25.47
CA LEU A 6 0.50 -7.04 25.90
C LEU A 6 -0.29 -7.72 26.11
N GLY A 7 -0.27 -8.18 25.97
CA GLY A 7 -0.66 -8.99 25.87
C GLY A 7 -1.42 -9.28 25.30
N GLU A 8 -1.82 -9.11 25.05
CA GLU A 8 -2.38 -9.36 24.33
C GLU A 8 -2.29 -9.24 23.27
N ASP A 9 -1.81 -8.79 22.89
CA ASP A 9 -1.59 -8.71 21.85
C ASP A 9 -0.68 -8.91 21.41
N MET A 10 -0.39 -9.25 21.32
CA MET A 10 0.36 -9.59 20.86
C MET A 10 0.60 -9.51 19.78
N ALA A 11 1.12 -9.55 19.65
CA ALA A 11 1.69 -9.75 18.35
C ALA A 11 1.15 -8.80 17.31
N ALA A 12 1.09 -7.57 17.61
CA ALA A 12 0.69 -6.57 16.65
C ALA A 12 1.72 -6.58 15.51
N PHE A 13 1.25 -6.81 14.30
CA PHE A 13 2.07 -6.74 13.11
C PHE A 13 2.40 -5.28 12.80
N ASP A 14 3.66 -4.98 12.54
CA ASP A 14 4.10 -3.62 12.23
C ASP A 14 5.44 -3.69 11.48
N VAL A 15 5.46 -3.23 10.24
CA VAL A 15 6.68 -3.21 9.44
C VAL A 15 6.80 -1.86 8.73
N THR A 16 8.02 -1.31 8.71
CA THR A 16 8.33 -0.06 8.02
C THR A 16 9.53 -0.29 7.13
N PHE A 17 9.44 0.19 5.89
CA PHE A 17 10.54 0.04 4.93
C PHE A 17 10.49 1.17 3.90
N THR A 18 11.59 1.33 3.17
CA THR A 18 11.72 2.33 2.11
C THR A 18 11.98 1.64 0.79
N VAL A 19 11.29 2.08 -0.25
CA VAL A 19 11.51 1.63 -1.61
C VAL A 19 11.92 2.84 -2.45
N TYR A 20 13.10 2.79 -3.02
CA TYR A 20 13.60 3.87 -3.87
C TYR A 20 13.02 3.73 -5.27
N GLY A 21 12.83 4.87 -5.93
CA GLY A 21 12.21 4.95 -7.24
C GLY A 21 10.84 5.59 -7.16
N GLU A 22 10.35 6.04 -8.31
CA GLU A 22 9.06 6.71 -8.42
C GLU A 22 8.03 5.72 -8.97
N PRO A 23 6.91 5.50 -8.27
CA PRO A 23 5.90 4.58 -8.78
C PRO A 23 5.19 5.16 -10.00
N ALA A 24 4.78 4.29 -10.90
CA ALA A 24 3.92 4.68 -12.00
C ALA A 24 2.52 4.94 -11.47
N SER A 25 1.88 5.99 -11.97
CA SER A 25 0.49 6.26 -11.63
C SER A 25 -0.43 5.24 -12.29
N LYS A 26 -1.66 5.14 -11.83
CA LYS A 26 -2.65 4.26 -12.41
C LYS A 26 -2.86 4.55 -13.90
N ALA A 27 -2.86 5.83 -14.28
CA ALA A 27 -3.00 6.25 -15.66
C ALA A 27 -1.81 5.79 -16.52
N ASN A 28 -0.61 5.71 -15.95
CA ASN A 28 0.62 5.38 -16.65
C ASN A 28 1.10 3.94 -16.37
N SER A 29 0.32 3.15 -15.68
CA SER A 29 0.72 1.79 -15.30
C SER A 29 0.33 0.74 -16.32
N ARG A 30 -0.51 1.10 -17.29
CA ARG A 30 -0.99 0.17 -18.31
C ARG A 30 -0.95 0.80 -19.68
N LYS A 31 -0.83 -0.03 -20.70
CA LYS A 31 -0.94 0.41 -22.08
C LYS A 31 -1.72 -0.61 -22.92
N MET A 32 -2.38 -0.11 -23.95
CA MET A 32 -3.11 -0.95 -24.90
C MET A 32 -2.15 -1.49 -25.95
N VAL A 33 -2.21 -2.79 -26.20
CA VAL A 33 -1.44 -3.45 -27.26
C VAL A 33 -2.35 -4.41 -28.01
N MET A 34 -1.93 -4.82 -29.19
CA MET A 34 -2.64 -5.82 -29.96
C MET A 34 -1.95 -7.17 -29.78
N ILE A 35 -2.70 -8.16 -29.33
CA ILE A 35 -2.22 -9.53 -29.16
C ILE A 35 -3.13 -10.43 -29.97
N LYS A 36 -2.56 -11.10 -30.98
CA LYS A 36 -3.32 -11.99 -31.87
C LYS A 36 -4.54 -11.31 -32.47
N GLY A 37 -4.38 -10.04 -32.89
CA GLY A 37 -5.45 -9.28 -33.50
C GLY A 37 -6.48 -8.72 -32.56
N ARG A 38 -6.31 -8.87 -31.25
CA ARG A 38 -7.24 -8.36 -30.25
C ARG A 38 -6.57 -7.33 -29.35
N PRO A 39 -7.28 -6.24 -28.98
CA PRO A 39 -6.72 -5.30 -28.04
C PRO A 39 -6.58 -5.95 -26.66
N ALA A 40 -5.47 -5.69 -26.00
CA ALA A 40 -5.21 -6.16 -24.64
C ALA A 40 -4.57 -5.04 -23.85
N LEU A 41 -4.92 -4.97 -22.57
CA LEU A 41 -4.38 -3.99 -21.65
C LEU A 41 -3.28 -4.67 -20.84
N ILE A 42 -2.05 -4.22 -20.98
CA ILE A 42 -0.91 -4.79 -20.27
C ILE A 42 -0.22 -3.74 -19.42
N LYS A 43 0.59 -4.20 -18.46
CA LYS A 43 1.39 -3.32 -17.62
C LYS A 43 2.41 -2.57 -18.48
N SER A 44 2.55 -1.26 -18.29
CA SER A 44 3.51 -0.46 -19.02
C SER A 44 4.94 -0.81 -18.61
N GLN A 45 5.93 -0.39 -19.41
CA GLN A 45 7.34 -0.61 -19.07
C GLN A 45 7.69 0.09 -17.75
N LYS A 46 7.20 1.31 -17.54
CA LYS A 46 7.43 2.06 -16.31
C LYS A 46 6.91 1.28 -15.10
N ALA A 47 5.71 0.71 -15.21
CA ALA A 47 5.15 -0.08 -14.13
C ALA A 47 5.93 -1.37 -13.90
N ARG A 48 6.34 -2.05 -14.97
CA ARG A 48 7.16 -3.27 -14.83
C ARG A 48 8.50 -3.00 -14.17
N ASP A 49 9.15 -1.90 -14.55
CA ASP A 49 10.42 -1.52 -13.95
C ASP A 49 10.25 -1.22 -12.47
N TYR A 50 9.20 -0.50 -12.12
CA TYR A 50 8.93 -0.20 -10.71
C TYR A 50 8.66 -1.47 -9.91
N VAL A 51 7.88 -2.40 -10.45
CA VAL A 51 7.62 -3.68 -9.79
C VAL A 51 8.93 -4.40 -9.48
N SER A 52 9.86 -4.43 -10.44
CA SER A 52 11.17 -5.06 -10.22
C SER A 52 11.96 -4.35 -9.12
N PHE A 53 11.99 -3.02 -9.11
CA PHE A 53 12.62 -2.26 -8.04
C PHE A 53 11.99 -2.54 -6.70
N PHE A 54 10.66 -2.58 -6.67
CA PHE A 54 9.92 -2.82 -5.43
C PHE A 54 10.25 -4.20 -4.88
N GLU A 55 10.21 -5.21 -5.73
CA GLU A 55 10.47 -6.59 -5.32
C GLU A 55 11.87 -6.79 -4.75
N ALA A 56 12.83 -6.04 -5.27
CA ALA A 56 14.21 -6.12 -4.78
C ALA A 56 14.38 -5.45 -3.40
N GLN A 57 13.51 -4.54 -3.03
CA GLN A 57 13.66 -3.72 -1.83
C GLN A 57 12.62 -4.00 -0.75
N CYS A 58 11.48 -4.57 -1.11
CA CYS A 58 10.41 -4.84 -0.16
C CYS A 58 10.74 -6.09 0.65
N PRO A 59 10.59 -6.04 1.98
CA PRO A 59 10.70 -7.26 2.76
C PRO A 59 9.63 -8.25 2.32
N THR A 60 9.98 -9.52 2.29
CA THR A 60 9.02 -10.59 2.03
C THR A 60 8.87 -11.38 3.31
N LEU A 61 7.71 -11.31 3.89
CA LEU A 61 7.44 -12.05 5.12
C LEU A 61 7.36 -13.53 4.81
N LYS A 62 7.86 -14.34 5.71
CA LYS A 62 7.79 -15.78 5.57
C LYS A 62 6.35 -16.24 5.40
N VAL A 63 5.45 -15.63 6.18
CA VAL A 63 4.02 -15.82 6.06
C VAL A 63 3.38 -14.43 6.01
N PRO A 64 2.91 -13.99 4.83
CA PRO A 64 2.21 -12.71 4.74
C PRO A 64 1.03 -12.69 5.69
N THR A 65 0.79 -11.53 6.32
CA THR A 65 -0.28 -11.41 7.30
C THR A 65 -1.65 -11.57 6.66
N THR A 66 -2.57 -12.19 7.40
CA THR A 66 -3.99 -12.28 7.03
C THR A 66 -4.83 -11.27 7.79
N ASP A 67 -4.21 -10.47 8.67
CA ASP A 67 -4.90 -9.43 9.43
C ASP A 67 -5.31 -8.28 8.53
N ASP A 68 -6.38 -7.59 8.91
CA ASP A 68 -6.67 -6.29 8.30
C ASP A 68 -5.56 -5.32 8.70
N VAL A 69 -5.19 -4.43 7.81
CA VAL A 69 -4.03 -3.56 8.00
C VAL A 69 -4.36 -2.10 7.73
N ILE A 70 -3.53 -1.25 8.32
CA ILE A 70 -3.44 0.18 8.02
C ILE A 70 -2.15 0.38 7.25
N VAL A 71 -2.22 1.14 6.16
CA VAL A 71 -1.05 1.50 5.37
C VAL A 71 -0.83 3.01 5.48
N GLU A 72 0.37 3.38 5.86
CA GLU A 72 0.80 4.79 5.90
C GLU A 72 1.99 4.92 4.98
N MET A 73 2.01 5.95 4.16
CA MET A 73 3.19 6.17 3.32
C MET A 73 3.36 7.62 2.93
N MET A 74 4.61 7.99 2.73
CA MET A 74 5.00 9.22 2.08
C MET A 74 5.63 8.82 0.75
N ILE A 75 5.09 9.34 -0.35
CA ILE A 75 5.66 9.12 -1.68
C ILE A 75 6.37 10.41 -2.10
N TYR A 76 7.69 10.34 -2.23
CA TYR A 76 8.49 11.46 -2.72
C TYR A 76 8.64 11.31 -4.22
N TYR A 77 8.07 12.24 -4.96
CA TYR A 77 8.16 12.28 -6.42
C TYR A 77 9.31 13.16 -6.87
N ALA A 78 9.83 12.89 -8.05
CA ALA A 78 10.95 13.66 -8.63
C ALA A 78 10.52 15.00 -9.18
N SER A 79 9.23 15.22 -9.41
CA SER A 79 8.69 16.47 -9.94
C SER A 79 7.30 16.71 -9.37
N ARG A 80 6.74 17.88 -9.70
CA ARG A 80 5.39 18.21 -9.24
C ARG A 80 4.27 17.68 -10.15
N ARG A 81 4.64 16.98 -11.21
CA ARG A 81 3.68 16.51 -12.21
C ARG A 81 2.79 15.35 -11.77
N PRO A 82 3.33 14.33 -11.07
CA PRO A 82 2.50 13.15 -10.76
C PRO A 82 1.40 13.47 -9.76
N ASP A 83 0.23 12.89 -9.99
CA ASP A 83 -0.81 12.82 -8.98
C ASP A 83 -0.42 11.79 -7.94
N LEU A 84 -0.90 12.00 -6.74
CA LEU A 84 -0.68 11.04 -5.66
C LEU A 84 -1.43 9.75 -5.97
N ASP A 85 -0.70 8.65 -6.13
CA ASP A 85 -1.29 7.37 -6.48
C ASP A 85 -0.47 6.23 -5.90
N GLU A 86 -1.07 5.52 -4.97
CA GLU A 86 -0.44 4.42 -4.25
C GLU A 86 -0.81 3.04 -4.80
N SER A 87 -1.65 2.98 -5.83
CA SER A 87 -2.24 1.69 -6.25
C SER A 87 -1.21 0.64 -6.65
N LEU A 88 -0.16 1.04 -7.36
CA LEU A 88 0.88 0.09 -7.76
C LEU A 88 1.65 -0.44 -6.55
N ILE A 89 1.88 0.43 -5.56
CA ILE A 89 2.56 0.03 -4.32
C ILE A 89 1.73 -1.01 -3.57
N LEU A 90 0.42 -0.77 -3.46
CA LEU A 90 -0.46 -1.72 -2.78
C LEU A 90 -0.46 -3.08 -3.49
N ASP A 91 -0.50 -3.07 -4.81
CA ASP A 91 -0.43 -4.31 -5.59
C ASP A 91 0.88 -5.05 -5.37
N CYS A 92 1.99 -4.32 -5.32
CA CYS A 92 3.32 -4.92 -5.13
C CYS A 92 3.48 -5.58 -3.76
N MET A 93 2.75 -5.14 -2.75
CA MET A 93 2.84 -5.71 -1.41
C MET A 93 2.04 -7.01 -1.24
N GLN A 94 1.18 -7.33 -2.19
CA GLN A 94 0.42 -8.58 -2.12
C GLN A 94 1.35 -9.79 -2.18
N ASN A 95 1.09 -10.76 -1.34
CA ASN A 95 1.88 -11.99 -1.17
C ASN A 95 3.29 -11.76 -0.65
N ARG A 96 3.60 -10.54 -0.22
CA ARG A 96 4.87 -10.21 0.45
C ARG A 96 4.62 -9.74 1.88
N ILE A 97 3.75 -8.77 2.05
CA ILE A 97 3.42 -8.20 3.36
C ILE A 97 2.06 -8.73 3.82
N TYR A 98 1.08 -8.70 2.95
CA TYR A 98 -0.27 -9.23 3.20
C TYR A 98 -0.70 -10.11 2.03
N LYS A 99 -1.77 -10.86 2.22
CA LYS A 99 -2.25 -11.80 1.19
C LYS A 99 -2.98 -11.08 0.07
N ASN A 100 -3.79 -10.07 0.41
CA ASN A 100 -4.64 -9.39 -0.56
C ASN A 100 -4.84 -7.94 -0.13
N ASP A 101 -4.85 -7.03 -1.10
CA ASP A 101 -5.00 -5.60 -0.81
C ASP A 101 -6.37 -5.24 -0.24
N ARG A 102 -7.34 -6.17 -0.28
CA ARG A 102 -8.62 -6.00 0.42
C ARG A 102 -8.48 -5.95 1.94
N GLN A 103 -7.34 -6.38 2.46
CA GLN A 103 -7.05 -6.29 3.89
C GLN A 103 -6.74 -4.85 4.32
N VAL A 104 -6.47 -3.96 3.37
CA VAL A 104 -6.19 -2.55 3.67
C VAL A 104 -7.50 -1.86 4.01
N LYS A 105 -7.70 -1.52 5.29
CA LYS A 105 -8.93 -0.91 5.78
C LYS A 105 -8.80 0.58 6.06
N GLN A 106 -7.58 1.05 6.27
CA GLN A 106 -7.27 2.47 6.39
C GLN A 106 -5.98 2.73 5.66
N LYS A 107 -5.87 3.88 5.04
CA LYS A 107 -4.62 4.30 4.43
C LYS A 107 -4.44 5.81 4.58
N PHE A 108 -3.21 6.19 4.82
CA PHE A 108 -2.79 7.59 4.97
C PHE A 108 -1.64 7.80 3.99
N ILE A 109 -1.94 8.49 2.90
CA ILE A 109 -1.02 8.62 1.77
C ILE A 109 -0.67 10.09 1.62
N TYR A 110 0.63 10.38 1.59
CA TYR A 110 1.13 11.77 1.54
C TYR A 110 2.02 11.97 0.34
N TRP A 111 1.88 13.13 -0.29
CA TRP A 111 2.66 13.54 -1.43
C TRP A 111 3.85 14.38 -0.99
N GLY A 112 5.03 14.06 -1.49
CA GLY A 112 6.23 14.83 -1.23
C GLY A 112 7.03 15.06 -2.50
N LEU A 113 7.99 15.97 -2.43
CA LEU A 113 8.87 16.29 -3.55
C LEU A 113 10.31 16.06 -3.12
N ASP A 114 11.01 15.21 -3.83
CA ASP A 114 12.46 15.05 -3.68
C ASP A 114 13.03 14.70 -5.05
N LYS A 115 13.48 15.75 -5.73
CA LYS A 115 13.97 15.63 -7.11
C LYS A 115 15.17 14.70 -7.22
N GLU A 116 16.03 14.71 -6.21
CA GLU A 116 17.28 13.96 -6.25
C GLU A 116 17.10 12.49 -5.86
N ASN A 117 16.10 12.20 -5.06
CA ASN A 117 15.96 10.86 -4.50
C ASN A 117 14.50 10.46 -4.30
N PRO A 118 13.76 10.28 -5.42
CA PRO A 118 12.36 9.84 -5.30
C PRO A 118 12.29 8.47 -4.63
N ARG A 119 11.35 8.34 -3.70
CA ARG A 119 11.21 7.13 -2.92
C ARG A 119 9.88 7.10 -2.19
N SER A 120 9.53 5.94 -1.67
CA SER A 120 8.34 5.78 -0.83
C SER A 120 8.75 5.19 0.51
N ILE A 121 8.33 5.83 1.58
CA ILE A 121 8.50 5.32 2.95
C ILE A 121 7.16 4.75 3.35
N ILE A 122 7.12 3.48 3.68
CA ILE A 122 5.87 2.73 3.82
C ILE A 122 5.85 2.03 5.18
N ARG A 123 4.75 2.18 5.88
CA ARG A 123 4.48 1.44 7.11
C ARG A 123 3.18 0.67 6.96
N VAL A 124 3.22 -0.61 7.27
CA VAL A 124 2.04 -1.48 7.28
C VAL A 124 1.92 -2.09 8.66
N ARG A 125 0.78 -1.91 9.30
CA ARG A 125 0.55 -2.44 10.64
C ARG A 125 -0.86 -2.97 10.78
N SER A 126 -1.06 -3.83 11.78
CA SER A 126 -2.38 -4.40 12.06
C SER A 126 -3.38 -3.29 12.29
N CYS A 127 -4.56 -3.44 11.72
CA CYS A 127 -5.59 -2.42 11.76
C CYS A 127 -6.24 -2.37 13.15
N ASN A 128 -6.27 -1.16 13.70
CA ASN A 128 -7.03 -0.86 14.90
C ASN A 128 -7.89 0.36 14.58
N ILE A 129 -9.11 0.11 14.08
CA ILE A 129 -9.95 1.16 13.53
C ILE A 129 -10.62 1.97 14.65
N LYS A 130 -9.86 2.52 15.58
CA LYS A 130 -10.43 3.30 16.67
C LYS A 130 -10.38 4.81 16.45
N ASN A 131 -9.70 5.24 15.41
CA ASN A 131 -9.48 6.66 15.17
C ASN A 131 -10.27 7.21 13.98
N ILE A 132 -11.45 6.66 13.74
CA ILE A 132 -12.32 7.19 12.69
C ILE A 132 -13.03 8.42 13.24
N PRO A 133 -12.90 9.58 12.57
CA PRO A 133 -13.64 10.78 12.99
C PRO A 133 -15.13 10.53 13.02
N GLN A 134 -15.79 10.99 14.08
CA GLN A 134 -17.20 10.74 14.28
C GLN A 134 -18.07 11.25 13.11
N TYR A 135 -17.67 12.36 12.49
CA TYR A 135 -18.47 12.93 11.40
C TYR A 135 -18.47 12.06 10.14
N LEU A 136 -17.64 11.01 10.08
CA LEU A 136 -17.62 10.05 8.98
C LEU A 136 -18.48 8.82 9.28
N LEU A 137 -19.00 8.71 10.47
CA LEU A 137 -19.84 7.58 10.88
C LEU A 137 -21.31 7.97 10.79
N SER A 138 -22.16 7.00 10.48
CA SER A 138 -23.60 7.18 10.62
C SER A 138 -23.94 7.34 12.09
N GLU A 139 -25.05 8.01 12.40
CA GLU A 139 -25.43 8.30 13.78
C GLU A 139 -25.54 7.06 14.65
N ASP A 140 -25.99 5.97 14.06
CA ASP A 140 -26.25 4.71 14.76
C ASP A 140 -25.16 3.66 14.58
N VAL A 141 -23.99 4.06 14.03
CA VAL A 141 -22.87 3.14 13.77
C VAL A 141 -21.70 3.50 14.69
N THR A 142 -21.12 2.50 15.33
CA THR A 142 -19.92 2.66 16.13
C THR A 142 -18.72 2.09 15.41
N VAL A 143 -17.52 2.40 15.89
CA VAL A 143 -16.29 1.82 15.35
C VAL A 143 -16.33 0.30 15.45
N ASP A 144 -16.87 -0.24 16.52
CA ASP A 144 -16.95 -1.69 16.71
C ASP A 144 -17.84 -2.34 15.65
N ASP A 145 -18.93 -1.69 15.24
CA ASP A 145 -19.79 -2.21 14.17
C ASP A 145 -19.03 -2.36 12.87
N ILE A 146 -18.13 -1.43 12.56
CA ILE A 146 -17.32 -1.49 11.36
C ILE A 146 -16.29 -2.60 11.45
N THR A 147 -15.67 -2.75 12.62
CA THR A 147 -14.57 -3.69 12.83
C THR A 147 -14.99 -5.13 12.63
N TYR A 148 -16.23 -5.47 13.00
CA TYR A 148 -16.70 -6.85 12.99
C TYR A 148 -17.67 -7.19 11.85
N ARG A 149 -17.68 -6.40 10.82
CA ARG A 149 -18.52 -6.71 9.66
C ARG A 149 -17.83 -7.48 8.55
#